data_d45758979dd8bafad06864642bc3ad0d
#
_entry.id   d45758979dd8bafad06864642bc3ad0d
#
_cell.length_a   1.000
_cell.length_b   1.000
_cell.length_c   1.000
_cell.angle_alpha   90.00
_cell.angle_beta   90.00
_cell.angle_gamma   90.00
#
_symmetry.space_group_name_H-M   'P 1'
#
loop_
_entity.id
_entity.type
_entity.pdbx_description
1 polymer ?
#
loop_
_entity_poly.entity_id
_entity_poly.type
_entity_poly.pdbx_seq_one_letter_code
_entity_poly.pdbx_strand_id
1 'polypeptide(L)'
;MECKTVQTTVFKTLVEALKDILTDVNIEFNKGNSDAEKEEDKGYVKIVAMDSSQTILVHLRLEGGRFESYNCKKRLIVGVSMMYFHKLIKTISNNNDCLTLYISENDPNKLGIKIDNSDKNSVTHYKLNLMDIKYEEVSIPPQKFENTITMPSDDFQKICKDMSNLSDLIEIKNVGNKLIFSCTGDFADQETVCSEHGGLTFDKNNESYEVIQGYYNLRHLVLFTKCTHLSNNVQIFMKNDFPLIIQYKVGSLGYLKLALAPKVM
;
A
#
# COMPACT_ATOMS: atom_id res chain seq x y z
N MET A 1 16.60 16.75 -4.35
CA MET A 1 15.61 16.08 -3.52
C MET A 1 16.30 15.08 -2.63
N GLU A 2 15.89 15.02 -1.35
CA GLU A 2 16.39 14.04 -0.40
C GLU A 2 15.30 13.69 0.61
N CYS A 3 15.15 12.42 0.93
CA CYS A 3 14.31 11.94 2.02
C CYS A 3 15.02 10.81 2.78
N LYS A 4 14.97 10.86 4.12
CA LYS A 4 15.70 9.99 5.03
C LYS A 4 14.74 9.33 6.03
N THR A 5 14.87 8.01 6.24
CA THR A 5 14.06 7.28 7.22
C THR A 5 14.85 6.20 7.93
N VAL A 6 14.54 6.00 9.22
CA VAL A 6 15.00 4.85 10.02
C VAL A 6 14.00 3.70 10.02
N GLN A 7 12.80 3.89 9.42
CA GLN A 7 11.79 2.83 9.29
C GLN A 7 12.11 1.90 8.10
N THR A 8 13.32 1.42 8.05
CA THR A 8 13.88 0.69 6.91
C THR A 8 13.20 -0.64 6.66
N THR A 9 12.84 -1.38 7.72
CA THR A 9 12.13 -2.66 7.60
C THR A 9 10.74 -2.47 7.00
N VAL A 10 10.00 -1.47 7.46
CA VAL A 10 8.68 -1.12 6.92
C VAL A 10 8.81 -0.74 5.45
N PHE A 11 9.81 0.09 5.11
CA PHE A 11 10.04 0.52 3.74
C PHE A 11 10.43 -0.66 2.83
N LYS A 12 11.26 -1.58 3.32
CA LYS A 12 11.64 -2.81 2.61
C LYS A 12 10.40 -3.68 2.33
N THR A 13 9.57 -3.95 3.34
CA THR A 13 8.33 -4.70 3.20
C THR A 13 7.37 -4.06 2.20
N LEU A 14 7.24 -2.73 2.25
CA LEU A 14 6.44 -1.96 1.29
C LEU A 14 6.91 -2.19 -0.15
N VAL A 15 8.21 -1.99 -0.41
CA VAL A 15 8.77 -2.16 -1.76
C VAL A 15 8.66 -3.61 -2.23
N GLU A 16 8.81 -4.57 -1.32
CA GLU A 16 8.63 -5.99 -1.62
C GLU A 16 7.19 -6.33 -2.02
N ALA A 17 6.20 -5.81 -1.32
CA ALA A 17 4.80 -6.00 -1.68
C ALA A 17 4.45 -5.32 -3.01
N LEU A 18 4.93 -4.09 -3.22
CA LEU A 18 4.62 -3.32 -4.43
C LEU A 18 5.20 -3.95 -5.70
N LYS A 19 6.42 -4.56 -5.66
CA LYS A 19 7.02 -5.19 -6.84
C LYS A 19 6.23 -6.39 -7.39
N ASP A 20 5.38 -6.99 -6.57
CA ASP A 20 4.56 -8.13 -6.97
C ASP A 20 3.23 -7.68 -7.61
N ILE A 21 2.88 -6.40 -7.45
CA ILE A 21 1.68 -5.78 -8.01
C ILE A 21 2.03 -4.92 -9.22
N LEU A 22 3.13 -4.16 -9.13
CA LEU A 22 3.54 -3.17 -10.12
C LEU A 22 4.89 -3.52 -10.74
N THR A 23 5.04 -3.27 -12.04
CA THR A 23 6.30 -3.47 -12.78
C THR A 23 7.16 -2.21 -12.76
N ASP A 24 6.70 -1.18 -13.44
CA ASP A 24 7.37 0.11 -13.56
C ASP A 24 6.40 1.20 -13.13
N VAL A 25 6.89 2.19 -12.35
CA VAL A 25 6.03 3.21 -11.76
C VAL A 25 6.67 4.58 -11.75
N ASN A 26 5.85 5.60 -11.80
CA ASN A 26 6.24 6.95 -11.48
C ASN A 26 6.11 7.19 -9.96
N ILE A 27 7.21 7.57 -9.32
CA ILE A 27 7.23 8.06 -7.95
C ILE A 27 7.22 9.57 -7.98
N GLU A 28 6.23 10.17 -7.37
CA GLU A 28 6.11 11.61 -7.22
C GLU A 28 6.66 12.04 -5.86
N PHE A 29 7.61 12.97 -5.87
CA PHE A 29 8.08 13.70 -4.69
C PHE A 29 7.53 15.12 -4.79
N ASN A 30 6.74 15.53 -3.82
CA ASN A 30 6.12 16.85 -3.84
C ASN A 30 6.77 17.77 -2.81
N LYS A 31 6.93 19.04 -3.21
CA LYS A 31 7.42 20.08 -2.33
C LYS A 31 6.43 20.29 -1.19
N GLY A 32 6.94 20.29 0.03
CA GLY A 32 6.19 20.78 1.19
C GLY A 32 6.40 22.27 1.41
N ASN A 33 5.57 22.82 2.27
CA ASN A 33 5.84 24.10 2.89
C ASN A 33 6.57 23.84 4.19
N SER A 34 7.85 24.27 4.29
CA SER A 34 8.69 24.08 5.49
C SER A 34 8.09 24.69 6.76
N ASP A 35 7.29 25.74 6.59
CA ASP A 35 6.69 26.51 7.67
C ASP A 35 5.26 26.05 8.01
N ALA A 36 4.80 24.97 7.35
CA ALA A 36 3.45 24.45 7.56
C ALA A 36 3.30 23.82 8.95
N GLU A 37 2.25 24.19 9.65
CA GLU A 37 1.89 23.60 10.94
C GLU A 37 1.35 22.17 10.77
N LYS A 38 0.65 21.89 9.66
CA LYS A 38 0.11 20.57 9.36
C LYS A 38 1.13 19.71 8.63
N GLU A 39 1.29 18.47 9.06
CA GLU A 39 2.20 17.52 8.43
C GLU A 39 1.88 17.24 6.97
N GLU A 40 0.61 17.23 6.60
CA GLU A 40 0.13 17.07 5.22
C GLU A 40 0.69 18.11 4.25
N ASP A 41 1.03 19.31 4.76
CA ASP A 41 1.57 20.40 3.97
C ASP A 41 3.11 20.40 3.91
N LYS A 42 3.78 19.49 4.64
CA LYS A 42 5.25 19.34 4.65
C LYS A 42 5.80 18.56 3.45
N GLY A 43 4.96 18.28 2.47
CA GLY A 43 5.30 17.49 1.28
C GLY A 43 4.99 16.01 1.44
N TYR A 44 5.19 15.27 0.36
CA TYR A 44 4.87 13.85 0.35
C TYR A 44 5.63 13.10 -0.74
N VAL A 45 5.73 11.78 -0.56
CA VAL A 45 6.07 10.81 -1.61
C VAL A 45 4.80 10.06 -2.00
N LYS A 46 4.47 10.01 -3.28
CA LYS A 46 3.24 9.39 -3.78
C LYS A 46 3.51 8.46 -4.95
N ILE A 47 2.80 7.34 -4.99
CA ILE A 47 2.66 6.47 -6.14
C ILE A 47 1.16 6.29 -6.38
N VAL A 48 0.70 6.57 -7.60
CA VAL A 48 -0.63 6.18 -8.07
C VAL A 48 -0.44 5.47 -9.39
N ALA A 49 -0.74 4.18 -9.43
CA ALA A 49 -0.51 3.34 -10.60
C ALA A 49 -1.51 2.19 -10.65
N MET A 50 -1.85 1.78 -11.87
CA MET A 50 -2.60 0.55 -12.13
C MET A 50 -1.63 -0.61 -12.35
N ASP A 51 -2.05 -1.81 -11.97
CA ASP A 51 -1.36 -3.03 -12.37
C ASP A 51 -1.48 -3.25 -13.89
N SER A 52 -0.71 -4.18 -14.44
CA SER A 52 -0.70 -4.47 -15.88
C SER A 52 -2.04 -4.94 -16.44
N SER A 53 -2.90 -5.51 -15.59
CA SER A 53 -4.26 -5.96 -15.97
C SER A 53 -5.33 -4.87 -15.82
N GLN A 54 -4.96 -3.69 -15.32
CA GLN A 54 -5.86 -2.57 -14.99
C GLN A 54 -6.99 -2.96 -14.01
N THR A 55 -6.73 -3.94 -13.16
CA THR A 55 -7.69 -4.46 -12.19
C THR A 55 -7.42 -3.92 -10.79
N ILE A 56 -6.15 -3.64 -10.49
CA ILE A 56 -5.70 -3.12 -9.19
C ILE A 56 -5.23 -1.69 -9.36
N LEU A 57 -5.77 -0.76 -8.58
CA LEU A 57 -5.22 0.57 -8.41
C LEU A 57 -4.45 0.65 -7.10
N VAL A 58 -3.19 1.01 -7.18
CA VAL A 58 -2.30 1.26 -6.04
C VAL A 58 -2.25 2.75 -5.77
N HIS A 59 -2.53 3.16 -4.54
CA HIS A 59 -2.32 4.52 -4.07
C HIS A 59 -1.50 4.51 -2.78
N LEU A 60 -0.22 4.79 -2.92
CA LEU A 60 0.71 5.01 -1.81
C LEU A 60 0.83 6.51 -1.55
N ARG A 61 0.80 6.92 -0.28
CA ARG A 61 1.15 8.26 0.18
C ARG A 61 1.95 8.18 1.47
N LEU A 62 3.15 8.75 1.44
CA LEU A 62 4.03 8.89 2.60
C LEU A 62 4.23 10.37 2.86
N GLU A 63 3.94 10.82 4.09
CA GLU A 63 3.98 12.22 4.47
C GLU A 63 5.41 12.69 4.74
N GLY A 64 5.84 13.77 4.12
CA GLY A 64 7.19 14.30 4.24
C GLY A 64 7.59 14.64 5.68
N GLY A 65 6.65 15.14 6.48
CA GLY A 65 6.86 15.44 7.90
C GLY A 65 7.10 14.22 8.78
N ARG A 66 6.91 13.00 8.25
CA ARG A 66 7.12 11.73 8.97
C ARG A 66 8.48 11.09 8.68
N PHE A 67 9.24 11.66 7.76
CA PHE A 67 10.64 11.29 7.55
C PHE A 67 11.54 12.01 8.54
N GLU A 68 12.67 11.44 8.90
CA GLU A 68 13.68 12.10 9.71
C GLU A 68 14.24 13.36 9.02
N SER A 69 14.25 13.36 7.69
CA SER A 69 14.55 14.50 6.87
C SER A 69 13.82 14.39 5.53
N TYR A 70 13.16 15.45 5.11
CA TYR A 70 12.52 15.55 3.81
C TYR A 70 12.82 16.92 3.20
N ASN A 71 13.56 16.93 2.11
CA ASN A 71 13.94 18.14 1.39
C ASN A 71 13.62 17.97 -0.10
N CYS A 72 12.55 18.61 -0.57
CA CYS A 72 12.14 18.62 -1.94
C CYS A 72 11.82 20.04 -2.39
N LYS A 73 12.72 20.65 -3.18
CA LYS A 73 12.59 22.06 -3.59
C LYS A 73 11.50 22.28 -4.64
N LYS A 74 11.19 21.25 -5.45
CA LYS A 74 10.19 21.30 -6.53
C LYS A 74 9.56 19.92 -6.70
N ARG A 75 8.37 19.87 -7.25
CA ARG A 75 7.72 18.61 -7.64
C ARG A 75 8.63 17.85 -8.61
N LEU A 76 8.91 16.60 -8.30
CA LEU A 76 9.68 15.69 -9.13
C LEU A 76 8.88 14.42 -9.37
N ILE A 77 8.85 13.95 -10.60
CA ILE A 77 8.26 12.67 -10.99
C ILE A 77 9.36 11.86 -11.62
N VAL A 78 9.59 10.65 -11.11
CA VAL A 78 10.69 9.79 -11.55
C VAL A 78 10.18 8.38 -11.80
N GLY A 79 10.48 7.84 -12.98
CA GLY A 79 10.14 6.48 -13.34
C GLY A 79 11.16 5.49 -12.80
N VAL A 80 10.69 4.43 -12.14
CA VAL A 80 11.55 3.35 -11.63
C VAL A 80 10.96 1.97 -11.94
N SER A 81 11.84 1.00 -12.20
CA SER A 81 11.44 -0.40 -12.20
C SER A 81 11.38 -0.91 -10.76
N MET A 82 10.20 -1.38 -10.34
CA MET A 82 9.98 -1.89 -8.98
C MET A 82 10.84 -3.12 -8.70
N MET A 83 11.08 -3.95 -9.70
CA MET A 83 11.96 -5.12 -9.56
C MET A 83 13.40 -4.71 -9.24
N TYR A 84 13.95 -3.74 -9.95
CA TYR A 84 15.33 -3.29 -9.71
C TYR A 84 15.43 -2.48 -8.43
N PHE A 85 14.45 -1.65 -8.14
CA PHE A 85 14.39 -0.91 -6.88
C PHE A 85 14.37 -1.87 -5.69
N HIS A 86 13.52 -2.91 -5.73
CA HIS A 86 13.48 -3.94 -4.69
C HIS A 86 14.83 -4.66 -4.53
N LYS A 87 15.52 -5.01 -5.65
CA LYS A 87 16.83 -5.69 -5.58
C LYS A 87 17.86 -4.88 -4.76
N LEU A 88 17.78 -3.56 -4.78
CA LEU A 88 18.67 -2.69 -4.01
C LEU A 88 18.19 -2.53 -2.57
N ILE A 89 16.90 -2.28 -2.36
CA ILE A 89 16.31 -2.09 -1.02
C ILE A 89 16.39 -3.38 -0.17
N LYS A 90 16.28 -4.55 -0.76
CA LYS A 90 16.37 -5.82 -0.01
C LYS A 90 17.72 -6.04 0.68
N THR A 91 18.77 -5.31 0.29
CA THR A 91 20.08 -5.38 0.93
C THR A 91 20.11 -4.74 2.33
N ILE A 92 19.09 -3.99 2.71
CA ILE A 92 18.86 -3.54 4.08
C ILE A 92 18.74 -4.77 4.97
N SER A 93 19.62 -4.88 5.95
CA SER A 93 19.76 -6.09 6.78
C SER A 93 19.23 -5.93 8.21
N ASN A 94 19.29 -4.72 8.76
CA ASN A 94 18.98 -4.46 10.17
C ASN A 94 17.92 -3.37 10.34
N ASN A 95 17.20 -3.45 11.47
CA ASN A 95 16.22 -2.41 11.86
C ASN A 95 16.90 -1.09 12.24
N ASN A 96 18.21 -1.12 12.54
CA ASN A 96 19.01 0.06 12.91
C ASN A 96 19.66 0.73 11.68
N ASP A 97 19.44 0.18 10.47
CA ASP A 97 19.91 0.82 9.24
C ASP A 97 19.14 2.13 9.01
N CYS A 98 19.76 3.07 8.32
CA CYS A 98 19.09 4.28 7.88
C CYS A 98 19.10 4.34 6.35
N LEU A 99 17.95 4.58 5.75
CA LEU A 99 17.76 4.71 4.31
C LEU A 99 17.63 6.17 3.93
N THR A 100 18.44 6.61 2.96
CA THR A 100 18.28 7.91 2.31
C THR A 100 18.08 7.72 0.82
N LEU A 101 16.98 8.25 0.29
CA LEU A 101 16.75 8.37 -1.15
C LEU A 101 17.04 9.82 -1.57
N TYR A 102 17.79 9.99 -2.65
CA TYR A 102 18.14 11.32 -3.12
C TYR A 102 18.28 11.40 -4.63
N ILE A 103 18.07 12.59 -5.18
CA ILE A 103 18.38 12.92 -6.58
C ILE A 103 19.30 14.12 -6.55
N SER A 104 20.51 13.91 -7.09
CA SER A 104 21.54 14.95 -7.18
C SER A 104 21.26 15.87 -8.35
N GLU A 105 21.56 17.16 -8.22
CA GLU A 105 21.49 18.12 -9.31
C GLU A 105 22.52 17.80 -10.43
N ASN A 106 23.64 17.15 -10.06
CA ASN A 106 24.69 16.75 -10.99
C ASN A 106 24.39 15.44 -11.74
N ASP A 107 23.44 14.64 -11.27
CA ASP A 107 23.07 13.34 -11.86
C ASP A 107 21.56 13.12 -11.77
N PRO A 108 20.76 13.94 -12.48
CA PRO A 108 19.29 13.96 -12.31
C PRO A 108 18.61 12.71 -12.86
N ASN A 109 19.31 11.89 -13.65
CA ASN A 109 18.77 10.68 -14.26
C ASN A 109 18.98 9.42 -13.40
N LYS A 110 19.40 9.60 -12.14
CA LYS A 110 19.61 8.50 -11.20
C LYS A 110 18.98 8.78 -9.86
N LEU A 111 18.31 7.76 -9.32
CA LEU A 111 17.89 7.74 -7.92
C LEU A 111 19.03 7.19 -7.09
N GLY A 112 19.63 8.04 -6.26
CA GLY A 112 20.60 7.64 -5.27
C GLY A 112 19.91 6.96 -4.09
N ILE A 113 20.47 5.82 -3.66
CA ILE A 113 20.00 5.05 -2.51
C ILE A 113 21.20 4.87 -1.60
N LYS A 114 21.16 5.49 -0.43
CA LYS A 114 22.21 5.39 0.59
C LYS A 114 21.67 4.59 1.76
N ILE A 115 22.40 3.57 2.18
CA ILE A 115 22.08 2.74 3.32
C ILE A 115 23.22 2.89 4.32
N ASP A 116 22.94 3.52 5.45
CA ASP A 116 23.86 3.65 6.57
C ASP A 116 23.60 2.49 7.56
N ASN A 117 24.58 1.61 7.74
CA ASN A 117 24.53 0.52 8.71
C ASN A 117 25.34 0.89 9.94
N SER A 118 24.65 1.21 11.04
CA SER A 118 25.27 1.65 12.28
C SER A 118 26.08 0.53 12.96
N ASP A 119 25.60 -0.71 12.91
CA ASP A 119 26.22 -1.84 13.59
C ASP A 119 27.57 -2.22 12.96
N LYS A 120 27.69 -2.06 11.65
CA LYS A 120 28.92 -2.37 10.89
C LYS A 120 29.76 -1.14 10.59
N ASN A 121 29.31 0.05 11.00
CA ASN A 121 29.92 1.33 10.66
C ASN A 121 30.24 1.43 9.16
N SER A 122 29.28 1.01 8.32
CA SER A 122 29.44 0.97 6.87
C SER A 122 28.32 1.74 6.16
N VAL A 123 28.69 2.34 5.05
CA VAL A 123 27.76 3.09 4.19
C VAL A 123 27.80 2.49 2.79
N THR A 124 26.63 2.12 2.30
CA THR A 124 26.47 1.59 0.95
C THR A 124 25.72 2.59 0.08
N HIS A 125 26.26 2.86 -1.10
CA HIS A 125 25.64 3.75 -2.09
C HIS A 125 25.27 2.97 -3.34
N TYR A 126 24.01 3.11 -3.74
CA TYR A 126 23.55 2.66 -5.06
C TYR A 126 23.04 3.85 -5.87
N LYS A 127 23.11 3.71 -7.20
CA LYS A 127 22.52 4.65 -8.14
C LYS A 127 21.65 3.86 -9.12
N LEU A 128 20.35 3.95 -8.96
CA LEU A 128 19.37 3.33 -9.85
C LEU A 128 19.11 4.24 -11.02
N ASN A 129 19.28 3.72 -12.24
CA ASN A 129 18.94 4.47 -13.44
C ASN A 129 17.42 4.67 -13.51
N LEU A 130 17.02 5.91 -13.74
CA LEU A 130 15.62 6.27 -13.90
C LEU A 130 15.14 5.91 -15.31
N MET A 131 13.83 5.70 -15.41
CA MET A 131 13.13 5.38 -16.65
C MET A 131 12.26 6.56 -17.07
N ASP A 132 12.09 6.74 -18.37
CA ASP A 132 11.10 7.67 -18.90
C ASP A 132 9.76 6.92 -19.05
N ILE A 133 8.88 7.13 -18.08
CA ILE A 133 7.55 6.52 -18.05
C ILE A 133 6.54 7.65 -18.26
N LYS A 134 5.66 7.48 -19.27
CA LYS A 134 4.59 8.45 -19.51
C LYS A 134 3.79 8.66 -18.23
N TYR A 135 3.75 9.91 -17.77
CA TYR A 135 2.96 10.26 -16.60
C TYR A 135 1.50 10.47 -17.00
N GLU A 136 0.62 9.68 -16.41
CA GLU A 136 -0.82 9.85 -16.52
C GLU A 136 -1.36 10.18 -15.14
N GLU A 137 -2.04 11.32 -15.01
CA GLU A 137 -2.64 11.69 -13.75
C GLU A 137 -3.90 10.88 -13.51
N VAL A 138 -3.81 9.92 -12.61
CA VAL A 138 -4.98 9.16 -12.17
C VAL A 138 -5.69 9.96 -11.08
N SER A 139 -6.84 10.53 -11.43
CA SER A 139 -7.70 11.20 -10.45
C SER A 139 -8.53 10.16 -9.71
N ILE A 140 -8.34 10.09 -8.39
CA ILE A 140 -9.19 9.27 -7.52
C ILE A 140 -10.24 10.20 -6.93
N PRO A 141 -11.51 10.10 -7.35
CA PRO A 141 -12.55 10.95 -6.81
C PRO A 141 -12.73 10.68 -5.31
N PRO A 142 -12.90 11.73 -4.48
CA PRO A 142 -13.17 11.55 -3.07
C PRO A 142 -14.49 10.79 -2.90
N GLN A 143 -14.43 9.65 -2.21
CA GLN A 143 -15.60 8.84 -1.90
C GLN A 143 -15.85 8.84 -0.40
N LYS A 144 -17.12 8.94 -0.03
CA LYS A 144 -17.57 8.67 1.33
C LYS A 144 -18.02 7.21 1.40
N PHE A 145 -17.41 6.47 2.31
CA PHE A 145 -17.83 5.12 2.64
C PHE A 145 -18.72 5.19 3.89
N GLU A 146 -19.79 4.43 3.85
CA GLU A 146 -20.74 4.40 4.96
C GLU A 146 -20.16 3.67 6.17
N ASN A 147 -19.36 2.65 5.90
CA ASN A 147 -18.70 1.84 6.92
C ASN A 147 -17.20 1.74 6.65
N THR A 148 -16.43 1.83 7.73
CA THR A 148 -15.02 1.44 7.74
C THR A 148 -14.88 0.22 8.62
N ILE A 149 -14.40 -0.89 8.06
CA ILE A 149 -14.20 -2.12 8.79
C ILE A 149 -12.71 -2.24 9.09
N THR A 150 -12.35 -2.37 10.37
CA THR A 150 -10.96 -2.60 10.78
C THR A 150 -10.85 -4.01 11.34
N MET A 151 -9.87 -4.79 10.85
CA MET A 151 -9.62 -6.13 11.35
C MET A 151 -8.11 -6.41 11.47
N PRO A 152 -7.68 -7.41 12.28
CA PRO A 152 -6.29 -7.83 12.32
C PRO A 152 -5.79 -8.27 10.94
N SER A 153 -4.61 -7.78 10.54
CA SER A 153 -4.04 -8.07 9.23
C SER A 153 -3.75 -9.56 9.04
N ASP A 154 -3.34 -10.25 10.11
CA ASP A 154 -3.07 -11.71 10.08
C ASP A 154 -4.36 -12.51 9.83
N ASP A 155 -5.49 -12.11 10.43
CA ASP A 155 -6.77 -12.78 10.22
C ASP A 155 -7.25 -12.60 8.78
N PHE A 156 -7.15 -11.38 8.24
CA PHE A 156 -7.45 -11.13 6.83
C PHE A 156 -6.55 -11.96 5.91
N GLN A 157 -5.25 -12.02 6.19
CA GLN A 157 -4.31 -12.84 5.42
C GLN A 157 -4.68 -14.31 5.46
N LYS A 158 -4.99 -14.85 6.66
CA LYS A 158 -5.36 -16.26 6.84
C LYS A 158 -6.60 -16.61 6.04
N ILE A 159 -7.67 -15.81 6.14
CA ILE A 159 -8.92 -16.03 5.42
C ILE A 159 -8.66 -16.06 3.91
N CYS A 160 -7.93 -15.07 3.37
CA CYS A 160 -7.64 -15.01 1.94
C CYS A 160 -6.81 -16.21 1.47
N LYS A 161 -5.81 -16.63 2.24
CA LYS A 161 -4.97 -17.79 1.90
C LYS A 161 -5.75 -19.10 1.96
N ASP A 162 -6.54 -19.31 3.02
CA ASP A 162 -7.32 -20.54 3.19
C ASP A 162 -8.33 -20.70 2.04
N MET A 163 -9.07 -19.63 1.72
CA MET A 163 -10.05 -19.65 0.63
C MET A 163 -9.41 -19.75 -0.76
N SER A 164 -8.20 -19.23 -0.95
CA SER A 164 -7.47 -19.34 -2.23
C SER A 164 -7.05 -20.77 -2.57
N ASN A 165 -7.07 -21.69 -1.61
CA ASN A 165 -6.87 -23.13 -1.85
C ASN A 165 -8.12 -23.83 -2.38
N LEU A 166 -9.29 -23.18 -2.29
CA LEU A 166 -10.58 -23.74 -2.69
C LEU A 166 -11.11 -23.14 -3.99
N SER A 167 -10.93 -21.83 -4.17
CA SER A 167 -11.53 -21.09 -5.28
C SER A 167 -10.66 -19.90 -5.72
N ASP A 168 -10.83 -19.49 -6.97
CA ASP A 168 -10.26 -18.24 -7.50
C ASP A 168 -11.12 -17.02 -7.16
N LEU A 169 -12.36 -17.22 -6.71
CA LEU A 169 -13.34 -16.16 -6.47
C LEU A 169 -13.83 -16.18 -5.02
N ILE A 170 -13.97 -15.01 -4.43
CA ILE A 170 -14.54 -14.81 -3.10
C ILE A 170 -15.68 -13.81 -3.16
N GLU A 171 -16.76 -14.09 -2.46
CA GLU A 171 -17.77 -13.11 -2.09
C GLU A 171 -17.39 -12.50 -0.74
N ILE A 172 -17.40 -11.17 -0.65
CA ILE A 172 -17.25 -10.45 0.60
C ILE A 172 -18.52 -9.67 0.84
N LYS A 173 -19.15 -9.88 2.01
CA LYS A 173 -20.43 -9.28 2.37
C LYS A 173 -20.37 -8.66 3.74
N ASN A 174 -20.87 -7.44 3.86
CA ASN A 174 -21.09 -6.78 5.13
C ASN A 174 -22.60 -6.67 5.40
N VAL A 175 -23.04 -7.25 6.52
CA VAL A 175 -24.43 -7.22 6.98
C VAL A 175 -24.46 -6.76 8.43
N GLY A 176 -24.84 -5.53 8.65
CA GLY A 176 -24.79 -4.96 9.99
C GLY A 176 -23.38 -5.00 10.59
N ASN A 177 -23.18 -5.63 11.74
CA ASN A 177 -21.88 -5.81 12.40
C ASN A 177 -21.29 -7.19 12.12
N LYS A 178 -21.50 -7.71 10.91
CA LYS A 178 -20.91 -8.98 10.44
C LYS A 178 -20.21 -8.76 9.12
N LEU A 179 -19.00 -9.27 9.03
CA LEU A 179 -18.22 -9.38 7.79
C LEU A 179 -18.17 -10.87 7.42
N ILE A 180 -18.69 -11.20 6.25
CA ILE A 180 -18.82 -12.57 5.76
C ILE A 180 -17.95 -12.72 4.55
N PHE A 181 -17.12 -13.75 4.57
CA PHE A 181 -16.31 -14.20 3.44
C PHE A 181 -16.82 -15.56 3.01
N SER A 182 -17.14 -15.75 1.73
CA SER A 182 -17.59 -17.03 1.21
C SER A 182 -16.98 -17.32 -0.16
N CYS A 183 -16.70 -18.58 -0.39
CA CYS A 183 -16.24 -19.08 -1.69
C CYS A 183 -16.80 -20.47 -1.95
N THR A 184 -16.99 -20.77 -3.23
CA THR A 184 -17.41 -22.08 -3.73
C THR A 184 -16.31 -22.64 -4.60
N GLY A 185 -15.80 -23.81 -4.24
CA GLY A 185 -14.77 -24.53 -4.99
C GLY A 185 -15.30 -25.85 -5.56
N ASP A 186 -14.45 -26.53 -6.33
CA ASP A 186 -14.82 -27.80 -6.99
C ASP A 186 -15.09 -28.93 -6.01
N PHE A 187 -14.46 -28.91 -4.83
CA PHE A 187 -14.53 -30.01 -3.84
C PHE A 187 -15.05 -29.57 -2.47
N ALA A 188 -15.13 -28.28 -2.19
CA ALA A 188 -15.64 -27.75 -0.92
C ALA A 188 -16.06 -26.29 -1.04
N ASP A 189 -17.05 -25.92 -0.24
CA ASP A 189 -17.46 -24.54 -0.01
C ASP A 189 -16.94 -24.08 1.35
N GLN A 190 -16.60 -22.82 1.48
CA GLN A 190 -16.20 -22.23 2.75
C GLN A 190 -16.97 -20.94 3.00
N GLU A 191 -17.50 -20.78 4.21
CA GLU A 191 -18.03 -19.53 4.72
C GLU A 191 -17.35 -19.20 6.07
N THR A 192 -16.90 -17.96 6.21
CA THR A 192 -16.34 -17.45 7.45
C THR A 192 -17.09 -16.18 7.84
N VAL A 193 -17.80 -16.25 8.96
CA VAL A 193 -18.56 -15.13 9.51
C VAL A 193 -17.78 -14.50 10.65
N CYS A 194 -17.35 -13.25 10.46
CA CYS A 194 -16.62 -12.48 11.46
C CYS A 194 -17.56 -11.48 12.12
N SER A 195 -17.67 -11.53 13.45
CA SER A 195 -18.43 -10.58 14.25
C SER A 195 -17.47 -9.71 15.07
N GLU A 196 -17.97 -8.60 15.59
CA GLU A 196 -17.19 -7.64 16.37
C GLU A 196 -16.55 -8.29 17.59
N HIS A 197 -15.29 -8.64 17.49
CA HIS A 197 -14.46 -9.26 18.52
C HIS A 197 -12.99 -9.25 18.12
N GLY A 198 -12.07 -9.27 19.10
CA GLY A 198 -10.65 -9.55 18.87
C GLY A 198 -9.92 -8.57 17.93
N GLY A 199 -10.36 -7.30 17.87
CA GLY A 199 -9.76 -6.29 16.99
C GLY A 199 -10.54 -6.04 15.69
N LEU A 200 -11.61 -6.81 15.42
CA LEU A 200 -12.56 -6.49 14.37
C LEU A 200 -13.55 -5.45 14.87
N THR A 201 -13.59 -4.30 14.22
CA THR A 201 -14.50 -3.20 14.55
C THR A 201 -15.17 -2.64 13.29
N PHE A 202 -16.38 -2.08 13.48
CA PHE A 202 -17.19 -1.48 12.42
C PHE A 202 -17.48 -0.02 12.78
N ASP A 203 -16.78 0.91 12.14
CA ASP A 203 -17.06 2.35 12.26
C ASP A 203 -18.16 2.72 11.27
N LYS A 204 -19.37 2.90 11.75
CA LYS A 204 -20.53 3.29 10.96
C LYS A 204 -20.69 4.79 10.95
N ASN A 205 -20.74 5.38 9.76
CA ASN A 205 -21.07 6.80 9.58
C ASN A 205 -22.58 7.06 9.51
N ASN A 206 -23.38 6.01 9.23
CA ASN A 206 -24.84 6.04 9.15
C ASN A 206 -25.43 4.72 9.66
N GLU A 207 -26.64 4.76 10.20
CA GLU A 207 -27.45 3.57 10.58
C GLU A 207 -28.10 2.93 9.34
N SER A 208 -27.39 2.72 8.25
CA SER A 208 -27.95 2.01 7.11
C SER A 208 -27.87 0.50 7.36
N TYR A 209 -29.00 -0.19 7.15
CA TYR A 209 -29.10 -1.65 7.20
C TYR A 209 -28.84 -2.27 5.83
N GLU A 210 -28.25 -1.53 4.91
CA GLU A 210 -27.98 -2.01 3.58
C GLU A 210 -26.95 -3.13 3.58
N VAL A 211 -27.22 -4.19 2.84
CA VAL A 211 -26.26 -5.26 2.59
C VAL A 211 -25.28 -4.76 1.52
N ILE A 212 -24.01 -4.70 1.88
CA ILE A 212 -22.94 -4.35 0.97
C ILE A 212 -22.21 -5.64 0.60
N GLN A 213 -22.13 -5.95 -0.70
CA GLN A 213 -21.50 -7.17 -1.17
C GLN A 213 -20.77 -6.99 -2.49
N GLY A 214 -19.80 -7.87 -2.74
CA GLY A 214 -19.09 -7.90 -4.00
C GLY A 214 -18.29 -9.18 -4.18
N TYR A 215 -18.01 -9.52 -5.45
CA TYR A 215 -17.19 -10.67 -5.83
C TYR A 215 -15.81 -10.19 -6.27
N TYR A 216 -14.76 -10.85 -5.77
CA TYR A 216 -13.40 -10.43 -6.02
C TYR A 216 -12.49 -11.61 -6.31
N ASN A 217 -11.45 -11.37 -7.12
CA ASN A 217 -10.47 -12.39 -7.42
C ASN A 217 -9.52 -12.61 -6.24
N LEU A 218 -9.49 -13.82 -5.69
CA LEU A 218 -8.67 -14.20 -4.54
C LEU A 218 -7.18 -14.05 -4.78
N ARG A 219 -6.72 -14.29 -6.02
CA ARG A 219 -5.30 -14.10 -6.38
C ARG A 219 -4.83 -12.68 -6.08
N HIS A 220 -5.66 -11.67 -6.38
CA HIS A 220 -5.32 -10.28 -6.11
C HIS A 220 -5.37 -9.96 -4.60
N LEU A 221 -6.34 -10.51 -3.87
CA LEU A 221 -6.41 -10.34 -2.42
C LEU A 221 -5.20 -10.98 -1.72
N VAL A 222 -4.76 -12.15 -2.16
CA VAL A 222 -3.54 -12.80 -1.67
C VAL A 222 -2.30 -11.92 -1.92
N LEU A 223 -2.21 -11.21 -3.06
CA LEU A 223 -1.15 -10.22 -3.27
C LEU A 223 -1.24 -9.07 -2.26
N PHE A 224 -2.45 -8.59 -1.94
CA PHE A 224 -2.64 -7.52 -0.95
C PHE A 224 -2.19 -7.95 0.44
N THR A 225 -2.38 -9.22 0.80
CA THR A 225 -1.96 -9.73 2.10
C THR A 225 -0.44 -9.81 2.29
N LYS A 226 0.36 -9.59 1.25
CA LYS A 226 1.82 -9.39 1.40
C LYS A 226 2.16 -8.12 2.18
N CYS A 227 1.19 -7.21 2.30
CA CYS A 227 1.27 -6.00 3.12
C CYS A 227 1.00 -6.24 4.61
N THR A 228 0.68 -7.46 5.05
CA THR A 228 0.32 -7.79 6.44
C THR A 228 1.34 -7.28 7.46
N HIS A 229 2.63 -7.38 7.15
CA HIS A 229 3.70 -6.92 8.05
C HIS A 229 3.92 -5.39 8.06
N LEU A 230 3.16 -4.61 7.29
CA LEU A 230 3.21 -3.15 7.34
C LEU A 230 2.43 -2.60 8.54
N SER A 231 1.36 -3.29 8.95
CA SER A 231 0.45 -2.84 10.02
C SER A 231 -0.24 -4.03 10.67
N ASN A 232 -0.44 -3.97 11.99
CA ASN A 232 -1.18 -4.99 12.72
C ASN A 232 -2.66 -5.08 12.32
N ASN A 233 -3.22 -3.98 11.80
CA ASN A 233 -4.59 -3.91 11.35
C ASN A 233 -4.69 -3.46 9.89
N VAL A 234 -5.67 -3.99 9.21
CA VAL A 234 -6.09 -3.57 7.87
C VAL A 234 -7.45 -2.90 7.95
N GLN A 235 -7.65 -1.86 7.15
CA GLN A 235 -8.95 -1.22 6.98
C GLN A 235 -9.55 -1.64 5.64
N ILE A 236 -10.81 -2.02 5.67
CA ILE A 236 -11.58 -2.49 4.53
C ILE A 236 -12.72 -1.51 4.29
N PHE A 237 -12.80 -0.98 3.07
CA PHE A 237 -13.85 -0.06 2.68
C PHE A 237 -14.65 -0.72 1.55
N MET A 238 -15.94 -0.84 1.76
CA MET A 238 -16.87 -1.48 0.83
C MET A 238 -18.03 -0.55 0.52
N LYS A 239 -18.48 -0.62 -0.72
CA LYS A 239 -19.69 0.03 -1.21
C LYS A 239 -20.18 -0.75 -2.41
N ASN A 240 -21.51 -0.91 -2.55
CA ASN A 240 -22.11 -1.58 -3.72
C ASN A 240 -21.71 -0.84 -5.01
N ASP A 241 -21.41 -1.59 -6.06
CA ASP A 241 -20.98 -1.09 -7.37
C ASP A 241 -19.69 -0.25 -7.36
N PHE A 242 -18.86 -0.46 -6.34
CA PHE A 242 -17.60 0.26 -6.18
C PHE A 242 -16.43 -0.71 -5.94
N PRO A 243 -15.18 -0.34 -6.29
CA PRO A 243 -14.02 -1.15 -5.97
C PRO A 243 -13.88 -1.38 -4.46
N LEU A 244 -13.48 -2.60 -4.08
CA LEU A 244 -13.06 -2.91 -2.74
C LEU A 244 -11.75 -2.19 -2.45
N ILE A 245 -11.68 -1.42 -1.36
CA ILE A 245 -10.44 -0.76 -0.96
C ILE A 245 -9.91 -1.41 0.30
N ILE A 246 -8.67 -1.86 0.24
CA ILE A 246 -7.90 -2.39 1.35
C ILE A 246 -6.79 -1.39 1.67
N GLN A 247 -6.76 -0.89 2.90
CA GLN A 247 -5.78 0.10 3.35
C GLN A 247 -4.92 -0.43 4.48
N TYR A 248 -3.61 -0.31 4.31
CA TYR A 248 -2.61 -0.57 5.35
C TYR A 248 -1.92 0.74 5.75
N LYS A 249 -1.63 0.90 7.04
CA LYS A 249 -0.68 1.90 7.47
C LYS A 249 0.72 1.45 7.09
N VAL A 250 1.58 2.40 6.68
CA VAL A 250 2.98 2.15 6.37
C VAL A 250 3.82 2.66 7.53
N GLY A 251 3.89 1.87 8.60
CA GLY A 251 4.47 2.33 9.86
C GLY A 251 3.82 3.62 10.32
N SER A 252 4.66 4.62 10.66
CA SER A 252 4.20 6.00 10.91
C SER A 252 4.31 6.90 9.67
N LEU A 253 4.89 6.41 8.54
CA LEU A 253 5.17 7.23 7.37
C LEU A 253 3.93 7.65 6.60
N GLY A 254 2.90 6.81 6.56
CA GLY A 254 1.70 7.11 5.80
C GLY A 254 0.80 5.89 5.58
N TYR A 255 0.24 5.76 4.37
CA TYR A 255 -0.67 4.68 4.05
C TYR A 255 -0.50 4.15 2.62
N LEU A 256 -0.89 2.90 2.44
CA LEU A 256 -1.04 2.22 1.16
C LEU A 256 -2.50 1.80 1.00
N LYS A 257 -3.16 2.28 -0.04
CA LYS A 257 -4.50 1.84 -0.48
C LYS A 257 -4.37 0.99 -1.72
N LEU A 258 -5.04 -0.13 -1.71
CA LEU A 258 -5.14 -1.08 -2.81
C LEU A 258 -6.62 -1.20 -3.18
N ALA A 259 -7.01 -0.73 -4.35
CA ALA A 259 -8.38 -0.82 -4.81
C ALA A 259 -8.49 -1.94 -5.85
N LEU A 260 -9.45 -2.84 -5.65
CA LEU A 260 -9.72 -3.99 -6.51
C LEU A 260 -11.09 -3.87 -7.15
N ALA A 261 -11.13 -3.89 -8.47
CA ALA A 261 -12.39 -3.89 -9.20
C ALA A 261 -13.22 -5.15 -8.88
N PRO A 262 -14.54 -5.00 -8.64
CA PRO A 262 -15.42 -6.17 -8.47
C PRO A 262 -15.52 -6.95 -9.76
N LYS A 263 -15.75 -8.26 -9.64
CA LYS A 263 -16.11 -9.10 -10.78
C LYS A 263 -17.61 -8.99 -11.04
N VAL A 264 -17.97 -8.67 -12.26
CA VAL A 264 -19.37 -8.71 -12.72
C VAL A 264 -19.70 -10.18 -13.00
N MET A 265 -20.75 -10.72 -12.37
CA MET A 265 -21.28 -12.03 -12.62
C MET A 265 -22.31 -12.01 -13.74
#